data_08e030cc23d516d3a726740de9143f3d
#
_entry.id   08e030cc23d516d3a726740de9143f3d
#
_cell.length_a   1.000
_cell.length_b   1.000
_cell.length_c   1.000
_cell.angle_alpha   90.00
_cell.angle_beta   90.00
_cell.angle_gamma   90.00
#
_symmetry.space_group_name_H-M   'P 1'
#
loop_
_entity.id
_entity.type
_entity.pdbx_description
1 polymer ?
#
loop_
_entity_poly.entity_id
_entity_poly.type
_entity_poly.pdbx_seq_one_letter_code
_entity_poly.pdbx_strand_id
1 'polypeptide(L)'
;MAKPLWALDATETASLIRKKQVTSREVVETHLARLDAMNPKINAVVRVLREDALAEAAAADEAIVHGDRLGRLHGVPITTKINVDQAGLPTDNGVKLFKDLIAKEDAPQIARLREAGAIVIGRTNSPAFAMRATTDNALHGLTLNPWNKNVTCGGSSGGAGASLAAGIGALAQGNDIGGSIRWPSYCNGVVGLRPSVGRVPAYNASATMPRAFAAQLMSVNGPMARSVRDIRCALRLMAEGDPRDPTWVPAPLDPPPLNAPLGVAVAVDDRLPHEIKAVLRRAASHLQDVGYDVEEISPPELDRVADLWADIGLSEIGAMLRPMMASLGDEKMQRFMDDLWELRGGADITRYQTALRVREVLLTKWQVFLDTHPLILMPGCGELSLSAGIDTQGLDAVKRMLDALRYQLAIPVLGLPSLAVPMGTHEGLPVGIQIVSRRFREDLCLAAGEIIEFREPPIAPIDVKW
;
A
#
# COMPACT_ATOMS: atom_id res chain seq x y z
N MET A 1 26.79 9.90 -14.30
CA MET A 1 25.75 10.90 -14.66
C MET A 1 24.88 11.14 -13.43
N ALA A 2 24.46 12.38 -13.16
CA ALA A 2 23.50 12.66 -12.08
C ALA A 2 22.18 11.96 -12.36
N LYS A 3 21.48 11.50 -11.31
CA LYS A 3 20.14 10.92 -11.44
C LYS A 3 19.18 11.99 -12.02
N PRO A 4 18.28 11.63 -12.96
CA PRO A 4 17.26 12.57 -13.41
C PRO A 4 16.31 12.93 -12.25
N LEU A 5 15.73 14.14 -12.27
CA LEU A 5 14.89 14.63 -11.16
C LEU A 5 13.72 13.70 -10.84
N TRP A 6 13.08 13.07 -11.83
CA TRP A 6 12.00 12.11 -11.64
C TRP A 6 12.42 10.79 -10.95
N ALA A 7 13.74 10.52 -10.87
CA ALA A 7 14.27 9.32 -10.19
C ALA A 7 14.73 9.59 -8.75
N LEU A 8 14.66 10.84 -8.29
CA LEU A 8 14.99 11.20 -6.92
C LEU A 8 13.90 10.77 -5.95
N ASP A 9 14.28 10.53 -4.70
CA ASP A 9 13.35 10.27 -3.61
C ASP A 9 12.61 11.54 -3.19
N ALA A 10 11.46 11.42 -2.53
CA ALA A 10 10.65 12.56 -2.10
C ALA A 10 11.39 13.49 -1.13
N THR A 11 12.09 12.92 -0.14
CA THR A 11 12.85 13.69 0.84
C THR A 11 14.11 14.32 0.23
N GLU A 12 14.75 13.67 -0.73
CA GLU A 12 15.87 14.21 -1.50
C GLU A 12 15.40 15.39 -2.35
N THR A 13 14.31 15.24 -3.08
CA THR A 13 13.67 16.27 -3.89
C THR A 13 13.33 17.51 -3.04
N ALA A 14 12.64 17.32 -1.91
CA ALA A 14 12.32 18.42 -0.99
C ALA A 14 13.57 19.14 -0.46
N SER A 15 14.67 18.40 -0.23
CA SER A 15 15.95 18.99 0.19
C SER A 15 16.59 19.85 -0.89
N LEU A 16 16.58 19.40 -2.15
CA LEU A 16 17.14 20.16 -3.28
C LEU A 16 16.35 21.45 -3.53
N ILE A 17 15.02 21.39 -3.50
CA ILE A 17 14.13 22.54 -3.62
C ILE A 17 14.41 23.56 -2.50
N ARG A 18 14.44 23.11 -1.24
CA ARG A 18 14.72 23.97 -0.09
C ARG A 18 16.09 24.64 -0.16
N LYS A 19 17.09 23.96 -0.74
CA LYS A 19 18.44 24.51 -0.96
C LYS A 19 18.52 25.38 -2.22
N LYS A 20 17.42 25.60 -2.94
CA LYS A 20 17.35 26.37 -4.21
C LYS A 20 18.26 25.80 -5.31
N GLN A 21 18.52 24.47 -5.27
CA GLN A 21 19.31 23.78 -6.30
C GLN A 21 18.47 23.39 -7.52
N VAL A 22 17.16 23.22 -7.29
CA VAL A 22 16.14 23.04 -8.32
C VAL A 22 14.88 23.78 -7.87
N THR A 23 13.99 24.13 -8.81
CA THR A 23 12.68 24.70 -8.53
C THR A 23 11.63 23.61 -8.39
N SER A 24 10.55 23.89 -7.68
CA SER A 24 9.39 23.01 -7.62
C SER A 24 8.81 22.79 -9.03
N ARG A 25 8.80 23.85 -9.84
CA ARG A 25 8.32 23.81 -11.22
C ARG A 25 9.14 22.84 -12.09
N GLU A 26 10.48 22.93 -12.08
CA GLU A 26 11.35 21.99 -12.81
C GLU A 26 11.10 20.54 -12.42
N VAL A 27 10.93 20.28 -11.13
CA VAL A 27 10.64 18.93 -10.61
C VAL A 27 9.29 18.43 -11.13
N VAL A 28 8.24 19.23 -10.98
CA VAL A 28 6.88 18.87 -11.42
C VAL A 28 6.82 18.67 -12.93
N GLU A 29 7.42 19.56 -13.73
CA GLU A 29 7.51 19.43 -15.19
C GLU A 29 8.21 18.12 -15.59
N THR A 30 9.29 17.75 -14.91
CA THR A 30 10.02 16.50 -15.18
C THR A 30 9.17 15.27 -14.88
N HIS A 31 8.39 15.26 -13.78
CA HIS A 31 7.47 14.16 -13.46
C HIS A 31 6.27 14.10 -14.41
N LEU A 32 5.75 15.24 -14.86
CA LEU A 32 4.68 15.30 -15.87
C LEU A 32 5.17 14.80 -17.23
N ALA A 33 6.39 15.15 -17.64
CA ALA A 33 7.00 14.60 -18.85
C ALA A 33 7.22 13.08 -18.74
N ARG A 34 7.63 12.61 -17.56
CA ARG A 34 7.75 11.17 -17.27
C ARG A 34 6.40 10.46 -17.34
N LEU A 35 5.34 11.07 -16.81
CA LEU A 35 3.97 10.57 -16.90
C LEU A 35 3.55 10.46 -18.38
N ASP A 36 3.76 11.48 -19.20
CA ASP A 36 3.42 11.46 -20.63
C ASP A 36 4.14 10.34 -21.38
N ALA A 37 5.39 10.05 -21.03
CA ALA A 37 6.18 9.02 -21.68
C ALA A 37 5.82 7.58 -21.26
N MET A 38 5.48 7.37 -19.98
CA MET A 38 5.30 6.02 -19.42
C MET A 38 3.84 5.63 -19.25
N ASN A 39 2.97 6.55 -18.85
CA ASN A 39 1.59 6.24 -18.49
C ASN A 39 0.74 5.68 -19.64
N PRO A 40 0.89 6.11 -20.90
CA PRO A 40 0.17 5.49 -22.02
C PRO A 40 0.40 3.98 -22.17
N LYS A 41 1.57 3.48 -21.70
CA LYS A 41 1.88 2.06 -21.70
C LYS A 41 1.24 1.31 -20.55
N ILE A 42 1.18 1.91 -19.36
CA ILE A 42 0.84 1.20 -18.10
C ILE A 42 -0.54 1.56 -17.54
N ASN A 43 -1.15 2.69 -17.92
CA ASN A 43 -2.44 3.16 -17.42
C ASN A 43 -2.50 3.19 -15.86
N ALA A 44 -1.45 3.72 -15.24
CA ALA A 44 -1.33 3.80 -13.79
C ALA A 44 -2.03 5.02 -13.20
N VAL A 45 -1.94 6.17 -13.89
CA VAL A 45 -2.58 7.44 -13.51
C VAL A 45 -3.73 7.70 -14.46
N VAL A 46 -4.95 7.70 -13.94
CA VAL A 46 -6.19 7.78 -14.75
C VAL A 46 -6.81 9.17 -14.79
N ARG A 47 -6.32 10.06 -13.94
CA ARG A 47 -6.64 11.50 -13.97
C ARG A 47 -5.37 12.28 -13.73
N VAL A 48 -4.94 13.04 -14.73
CA VAL A 48 -3.76 13.92 -14.67
C VAL A 48 -4.21 15.31 -14.23
N LEU A 49 -3.50 15.92 -13.29
CA LEU A 49 -3.80 17.24 -12.70
C LEU A 49 -2.72 18.26 -13.12
N ARG A 50 -2.45 18.35 -14.42
CA ARG A 50 -1.32 19.11 -14.97
C ARG A 50 -1.37 20.58 -14.63
N GLU A 51 -2.51 21.23 -14.89
CA GLU A 51 -2.65 22.68 -14.71
C GLU A 51 -2.57 23.07 -13.24
N ASP A 52 -3.29 22.36 -12.37
CA ASP A 52 -3.26 22.57 -10.93
C ASP A 52 -1.85 22.33 -10.38
N ALA A 53 -1.19 21.23 -10.79
CA ALA A 53 0.15 20.90 -10.33
C ALA A 53 1.21 21.95 -10.71
N LEU A 54 1.12 22.51 -11.92
CA LEU A 54 2.01 23.59 -12.37
C LEU A 54 1.74 24.91 -11.63
N ALA A 55 0.48 25.20 -11.37
CA ALA A 55 0.10 26.39 -10.58
C ALA A 55 0.57 26.25 -9.11
N GLU A 56 0.35 25.08 -8.48
CA GLU A 56 0.85 24.79 -7.12
C GLU A 56 2.39 24.82 -7.07
N ALA A 57 3.08 24.35 -8.12
CA ALA A 57 4.54 24.41 -8.20
C ALA A 57 5.09 25.84 -8.30
N ALA A 58 4.42 26.70 -9.08
CA ALA A 58 4.77 28.13 -9.16
C ALA A 58 4.58 28.81 -7.81
N ALA A 59 3.44 28.60 -7.14
CA ALA A 59 3.19 29.11 -5.79
C ALA A 59 4.22 28.61 -4.76
N ALA A 60 4.65 27.34 -4.86
CA ALA A 60 5.70 26.79 -4.01
C ALA A 60 7.05 27.50 -4.23
N ASP A 61 7.41 27.84 -5.47
CA ASP A 61 8.63 28.59 -5.77
C ASP A 61 8.55 30.04 -5.26
N GLU A 62 7.39 30.68 -5.36
CA GLU A 62 7.15 32.02 -4.78
C GLU A 62 7.30 32.02 -3.25
N ALA A 63 6.75 31.01 -2.56
CA ALA A 63 6.90 30.85 -1.11
C ALA A 63 8.38 30.80 -0.66
N ILE A 64 9.25 30.17 -1.46
CA ILE A 64 10.70 30.17 -1.21
C ILE A 64 11.32 31.56 -1.37
N VAL A 65 10.87 32.34 -2.36
CA VAL A 65 11.35 33.69 -2.59
C VAL A 65 10.92 34.63 -1.45
N HIS A 66 9.69 34.47 -0.97
CA HIS A 66 9.15 35.26 0.16
C HIS A 66 9.74 34.88 1.52
N GLY A 67 10.40 33.71 1.61
CA GLY A 67 10.98 33.23 2.86
C GLY A 67 9.97 32.57 3.80
N ASP A 68 8.89 32.05 3.25
CA ASP A 68 7.83 31.38 4.00
C ASP A 68 8.32 30.10 4.69
N ARG A 69 7.60 29.65 5.72
CA ARG A 69 7.87 28.38 6.37
C ARG A 69 7.51 27.22 5.47
N LEU A 70 8.50 26.46 5.03
CA LEU A 70 8.33 25.34 4.11
C LEU A 70 7.96 24.04 4.84
N GLY A 71 6.96 23.35 4.33
CA GLY A 71 6.58 22.00 4.77
C GLY A 71 7.60 20.93 4.40
N ARG A 72 7.52 19.74 5.00
CA ARG A 72 8.50 18.66 4.81
C ARG A 72 8.57 18.13 3.38
N LEU A 73 7.46 18.18 2.64
CA LEU A 73 7.33 17.72 1.25
C LEU A 73 7.14 18.89 0.27
N HIS A 74 7.63 20.08 0.63
CA HIS A 74 7.48 21.29 -0.16
C HIS A 74 7.95 21.10 -1.61
N GLY A 75 7.03 21.28 -2.57
CA GLY A 75 7.25 21.15 -4.00
C GLY A 75 7.37 19.72 -4.53
N VAL A 76 7.16 18.71 -3.70
CA VAL A 76 7.32 17.29 -4.07
C VAL A 76 6.09 16.76 -4.80
N PRO A 77 6.22 16.24 -6.04
CA PRO A 77 5.11 15.63 -6.78
C PRO A 77 4.71 14.27 -6.22
N ILE A 78 3.43 14.12 -5.91
CA ILE A 78 2.83 12.89 -5.39
C ILE A 78 1.64 12.44 -6.21
N THR A 79 1.17 11.20 -5.99
CA THR A 79 -0.08 10.69 -6.55
C THR A 79 -1.02 10.22 -5.44
N THR A 80 -2.34 10.30 -5.70
CA THR A 80 -3.39 9.88 -4.77
C THR A 80 -4.31 8.86 -5.44
N LYS A 81 -4.85 7.93 -4.68
CA LYS A 81 -5.72 6.87 -5.21
C LYS A 81 -7.14 7.38 -5.46
N ILE A 82 -7.80 6.92 -6.54
CA ILE A 82 -9.16 7.36 -6.93
C ILE A 82 -10.27 7.07 -5.93
N ASN A 83 -10.03 6.24 -4.90
CA ASN A 83 -11.02 5.89 -3.88
C ASN A 83 -10.90 6.71 -2.58
N VAL A 84 -10.08 7.75 -2.58
CA VAL A 84 -9.88 8.64 -1.42
C VAL A 84 -10.27 10.06 -1.83
N ASP A 85 -10.97 10.78 -0.96
CA ASP A 85 -11.43 12.13 -1.24
C ASP A 85 -10.27 13.10 -1.46
N GLN A 86 -10.38 13.85 -2.54
CA GLN A 86 -9.58 15.03 -2.83
C GLN A 86 -10.54 16.15 -3.29
N ALA A 87 -10.52 17.28 -2.62
CA ALA A 87 -11.43 18.40 -2.85
C ALA A 87 -11.50 18.78 -4.33
N GLY A 88 -12.72 18.95 -4.84
CA GLY A 88 -12.99 19.33 -6.24
C GLY A 88 -12.85 18.17 -7.25
N LEU A 89 -12.45 16.97 -6.84
CA LEU A 89 -12.27 15.83 -7.72
C LEU A 89 -13.26 14.69 -7.41
N PRO A 90 -13.58 13.84 -8.40
CA PRO A 90 -14.44 12.70 -8.14
C PRO A 90 -13.71 11.61 -7.33
N THR A 91 -14.42 11.05 -6.35
CA THR A 91 -14.06 9.82 -5.64
C THR A 91 -14.81 8.66 -6.31
N ASP A 92 -14.41 8.36 -7.56
CA ASP A 92 -15.15 7.43 -8.43
C ASP A 92 -14.96 5.95 -8.06
N ASN A 93 -13.92 5.63 -7.29
CA ASN A 93 -13.64 4.28 -6.81
C ASN A 93 -13.65 3.21 -7.94
N GLY A 94 -13.33 3.59 -9.18
CA GLY A 94 -13.36 2.73 -10.37
C GLY A 94 -14.77 2.33 -10.83
N VAL A 95 -15.81 3.01 -10.36
CA VAL A 95 -17.23 2.69 -10.60
C VAL A 95 -17.87 3.76 -11.47
N LYS A 96 -18.47 3.35 -12.61
CA LYS A 96 -19.09 4.28 -13.58
C LYS A 96 -20.14 5.20 -12.95
N LEU A 97 -20.93 4.68 -12.00
CA LEU A 97 -21.97 5.46 -11.33
C LEU A 97 -21.37 6.61 -10.49
N PHE A 98 -20.16 6.45 -9.97
CA PHE A 98 -19.50 7.43 -9.11
C PHE A 98 -18.57 8.37 -9.87
N LYS A 99 -18.52 8.32 -11.21
CA LYS A 99 -17.63 9.13 -12.05
C LYS A 99 -17.73 10.66 -11.76
N ASP A 100 -18.88 11.11 -11.28
CA ASP A 100 -19.17 12.50 -10.97
C ASP A 100 -19.42 12.74 -9.45
N LEU A 101 -19.04 11.81 -8.59
CA LEU A 101 -19.12 11.95 -7.13
C LEU A 101 -17.98 12.86 -6.64
N ILE A 102 -18.18 14.17 -6.78
CA ILE A 102 -17.17 15.19 -6.45
C ILE A 102 -17.04 15.33 -4.93
N ALA A 103 -15.83 15.12 -4.43
CA ALA A 103 -15.50 15.34 -3.02
C ALA A 103 -15.49 16.84 -2.71
N LYS A 104 -16.11 17.23 -1.57
CA LYS A 104 -16.16 18.62 -1.13
C LYS A 104 -14.92 19.04 -0.36
N GLU A 105 -14.21 18.10 0.22
CA GLU A 105 -13.02 18.32 1.04
C GLU A 105 -12.02 17.17 0.86
N ASP A 106 -10.76 17.42 1.22
CA ASP A 106 -9.73 16.39 1.24
C ASP A 106 -9.96 15.41 2.39
N ALA A 107 -9.70 14.13 2.14
CA ALA A 107 -9.53 13.17 3.24
C ALA A 107 -8.34 13.58 4.12
N PRO A 108 -8.38 13.31 5.45
CA PRO A 108 -7.39 13.83 6.40
C PRO A 108 -5.94 13.62 5.95
N GLN A 109 -5.58 12.42 5.52
CA GLN A 109 -4.22 12.09 5.09
C GLN A 109 -3.81 12.82 3.80
N ILE A 110 -4.76 13.19 2.92
CA ILE A 110 -4.48 13.99 1.72
C ILE A 110 -4.27 15.45 2.11
N ALA A 111 -5.13 15.99 2.98
CA ALA A 111 -4.97 17.34 3.52
C ALA A 111 -3.58 17.52 4.15
N ARG A 112 -3.15 16.58 5.01
CA ARG A 112 -1.83 16.64 5.67
C ARG A 112 -0.64 16.58 4.72
N LEU A 113 -0.72 15.78 3.66
CA LEU A 113 0.32 15.74 2.64
C LEU A 113 0.40 17.07 1.86
N ARG A 114 -0.75 17.65 1.49
CA ARG A 114 -0.82 18.96 0.81
C ARG A 114 -0.37 20.10 1.71
N GLU A 115 -0.80 20.13 2.98
CA GLU A 115 -0.33 21.10 3.99
C GLU A 115 1.19 21.02 4.21
N ALA A 116 1.78 19.84 4.05
CA ALA A 116 3.24 19.66 4.07
C ALA A 116 3.92 20.12 2.77
N GLY A 117 3.18 20.66 1.80
CA GLY A 117 3.64 21.22 0.55
C GLY A 117 3.80 20.20 -0.59
N ALA A 118 3.26 18.97 -0.45
CA ALA A 118 3.25 18.01 -1.54
C ALA A 118 2.25 18.43 -2.64
N ILE A 119 2.64 18.25 -3.89
CA ILE A 119 1.87 18.63 -5.08
C ILE A 119 1.29 17.38 -5.73
N VAL A 120 -0.05 17.29 -5.82
CA VAL A 120 -0.70 16.14 -6.43
C VAL A 120 -0.71 16.28 -7.96
N ILE A 121 0.08 15.45 -8.65
CA ILE A 121 0.17 15.46 -10.12
C ILE A 121 -0.87 14.58 -10.82
N GLY A 122 -1.56 13.72 -10.07
CA GLY A 122 -2.61 12.86 -10.63
C GLY A 122 -3.16 11.81 -9.67
N ARG A 123 -4.26 11.16 -10.15
CA ARG A 123 -4.99 10.14 -9.41
C ARG A 123 -4.69 8.76 -9.99
N THR A 124 -4.30 7.82 -9.13
CA THR A 124 -3.90 6.47 -9.54
C THR A 124 -5.09 5.52 -9.59
N ASN A 125 -5.04 4.59 -10.55
CA ASN A 125 -6.06 3.58 -10.78
C ASN A 125 -6.20 2.58 -9.62
N SER A 126 -7.41 2.03 -9.49
CA SER A 126 -7.80 1.02 -8.50
C SER A 126 -8.89 0.14 -9.12
N PRO A 127 -9.03 -1.14 -8.79
CA PRO A 127 -10.21 -1.89 -9.20
C PRO A 127 -11.47 -1.30 -8.59
N ALA A 128 -12.62 -1.62 -9.17
CA ALA A 128 -13.91 -1.19 -8.65
C ALA A 128 -14.06 -1.54 -7.16
N PHE A 129 -14.53 -0.58 -6.36
CA PHE A 129 -14.66 -0.68 -4.90
C PHE A 129 -13.36 -1.02 -4.14
N ALA A 130 -12.21 -0.99 -4.81
CA ALA A 130 -10.91 -1.40 -4.26
C ALA A 130 -10.90 -2.87 -3.75
N MET A 131 -11.72 -3.76 -4.31
CA MET A 131 -11.99 -5.11 -3.78
C MET A 131 -11.30 -6.26 -4.52
N ARG A 132 -10.42 -5.97 -5.50
CA ARG A 132 -9.71 -7.01 -6.27
C ARG A 132 -8.20 -6.95 -6.06
N ALA A 133 -7.52 -8.09 -6.27
CA ALA A 133 -6.07 -8.21 -6.22
C ALA A 133 -5.36 -7.79 -7.53
N THR A 134 -6.13 -7.53 -8.58
CA THR A 134 -5.69 -6.94 -9.86
C THR A 134 -6.33 -5.57 -10.05
N THR A 135 -5.55 -4.59 -10.52
CA THR A 135 -6.03 -3.22 -10.75
C THR A 135 -6.64 -3.08 -12.14
N ASP A 136 -7.96 -3.30 -12.21
CA ASP A 136 -8.75 -3.23 -13.43
C ASP A 136 -10.20 -2.88 -13.10
N ASN A 137 -10.81 -1.98 -13.88
CA ASN A 137 -12.23 -1.60 -13.73
C ASN A 137 -12.82 -1.13 -15.06
N ALA A 138 -14.15 -1.13 -15.14
CA ALA A 138 -14.87 -0.77 -16.37
C ALA A 138 -14.89 0.73 -16.70
N LEU A 139 -14.44 1.60 -15.78
CA LEU A 139 -14.38 3.05 -16.00
C LEU A 139 -13.05 3.48 -16.61
N HIS A 140 -11.94 2.95 -16.08
CA HIS A 140 -10.59 3.39 -16.43
C HIS A 140 -9.75 2.30 -17.11
N GLY A 141 -10.20 1.04 -17.09
CA GLY A 141 -9.48 -0.10 -17.67
C GLY A 141 -8.37 -0.67 -16.77
N LEU A 142 -7.56 -1.54 -17.37
CA LEU A 142 -6.50 -2.31 -16.72
C LEU A 142 -5.23 -1.47 -16.56
N THR A 143 -4.61 -1.54 -15.38
CA THR A 143 -3.25 -1.09 -15.16
C THR A 143 -2.26 -2.24 -15.39
N LEU A 144 -1.26 -2.01 -16.22
CA LEU A 144 -0.24 -3.00 -16.56
C LEU A 144 0.99 -2.84 -15.65
N ASN A 145 1.68 -3.96 -15.40
CA ASN A 145 2.89 -3.96 -14.60
C ASN A 145 4.08 -3.41 -15.42
N PRO A 146 4.81 -2.39 -14.94
CA PRO A 146 5.94 -1.79 -15.68
C PRO A 146 7.08 -2.76 -16.02
N TRP A 147 7.24 -3.83 -15.22
CA TRP A 147 8.27 -4.85 -15.44
C TRP A 147 7.90 -5.83 -16.55
N ASN A 148 6.63 -6.28 -16.56
CA ASN A 148 6.13 -7.24 -17.54
C ASN A 148 4.58 -7.17 -17.59
N LYS A 149 4.02 -6.89 -18.77
CA LYS A 149 2.57 -6.77 -19.00
C LYS A 149 1.77 -8.04 -18.74
N ASN A 150 2.41 -9.22 -18.71
CA ASN A 150 1.75 -10.52 -18.53
C ASN A 150 1.56 -10.89 -17.05
N VAL A 151 2.21 -10.15 -16.14
CA VAL A 151 2.03 -10.32 -14.68
C VAL A 151 1.21 -9.16 -14.13
N THR A 152 0.53 -9.40 -12.99
CA THR A 152 -0.26 -8.34 -12.36
C THR A 152 0.62 -7.25 -11.74
N CYS A 153 0.18 -6.01 -11.76
CA CYS A 153 0.76 -4.92 -10.96
C CYS A 153 0.26 -4.94 -9.50
N GLY A 154 -0.51 -5.97 -9.15
CA GLY A 154 -1.18 -6.04 -7.87
C GLY A 154 -2.43 -5.17 -7.78
N GLY A 155 -3.10 -5.24 -6.66
CA GLY A 155 -4.32 -4.52 -6.33
C GLY A 155 -4.55 -4.48 -4.81
N SER A 156 -5.33 -3.54 -4.37
CA SER A 156 -6.09 -2.55 -5.12
C SER A 156 -5.32 -1.25 -5.41
N SER A 157 -4.13 -0.99 -4.83
CA SER A 157 -3.30 0.20 -5.12
C SER A 157 -2.27 -0.06 -6.24
N GLY A 158 -2.63 -0.84 -7.27
CA GLY A 158 -1.71 -1.21 -8.35
C GLY A 158 -1.29 -0.01 -9.21
N GLY A 159 -2.20 0.95 -9.42
CA GLY A 159 -1.85 2.21 -10.09
C GLY A 159 -0.78 3.00 -9.31
N ALA A 160 -0.84 3.03 -7.98
CA ALA A 160 0.17 3.67 -7.14
C ALA A 160 1.54 2.96 -7.23
N GLY A 161 1.56 1.61 -7.13
CA GLY A 161 2.78 0.82 -7.29
C GLY A 161 3.41 0.99 -8.67
N ALA A 162 2.60 0.86 -9.73
CA ALA A 162 3.06 0.98 -11.11
C ALA A 162 3.56 2.40 -11.45
N SER A 163 2.89 3.46 -10.94
CA SER A 163 3.35 4.84 -11.13
C SER A 163 4.72 5.08 -10.51
N LEU A 164 4.92 4.65 -9.26
CA LEU A 164 6.22 4.77 -8.57
C LEU A 164 7.33 3.99 -9.27
N ALA A 165 7.06 2.75 -9.69
CA ALA A 165 8.03 1.92 -10.40
C ALA A 165 8.40 2.52 -11.76
N ALA A 166 7.48 3.23 -12.42
CA ALA A 166 7.76 3.94 -13.67
C ALA A 166 8.36 5.34 -13.46
N GLY A 167 8.59 5.80 -12.24
CA GLY A 167 9.12 7.15 -11.94
C GLY A 167 8.07 8.26 -12.02
N ILE A 168 6.78 7.96 -11.96
CA ILE A 168 5.69 8.93 -11.94
C ILE A 168 5.33 9.25 -10.48
N GLY A 169 5.62 10.48 -10.06
CA GLY A 169 5.53 10.87 -8.65
C GLY A 169 6.69 10.30 -7.81
N ALA A 170 6.99 10.94 -6.69
CA ALA A 170 8.01 10.49 -5.75
C ALA A 170 7.41 9.72 -4.57
N LEU A 171 6.13 9.96 -4.28
CA LEU A 171 5.35 9.34 -3.22
C LEU A 171 3.93 9.06 -3.74
N ALA A 172 3.30 8.00 -3.25
CA ALA A 172 1.90 7.69 -3.53
C ALA A 172 1.13 7.34 -2.26
N GLN A 173 -0.16 7.70 -2.23
CA GLN A 173 -1.09 7.26 -1.20
C GLN A 173 -1.80 5.98 -1.65
N GLY A 174 -1.93 5.02 -0.74
CA GLY A 174 -2.69 3.79 -0.92
C GLY A 174 -3.56 3.45 0.28
N ASN A 175 -4.31 2.35 0.19
CA ASN A 175 -5.02 1.75 1.32
C ASN A 175 -4.92 0.23 1.29
N ASP A 176 -5.11 -0.43 2.46
CA ASP A 176 -4.86 -1.86 2.63
C ASP A 176 -5.88 -2.47 3.60
N ILE A 177 -6.69 -3.40 3.09
CA ILE A 177 -7.62 -4.24 3.87
C ILE A 177 -7.28 -5.73 3.76
N GLY A 178 -6.51 -6.12 2.73
CA GLY A 178 -6.13 -7.49 2.43
C GLY A 178 -4.78 -7.60 1.73
N GLY A 179 -3.90 -6.60 1.91
CA GLY A 179 -2.61 -6.51 1.23
C GLY A 179 -2.53 -5.40 0.18
N SER A 180 -3.56 -4.57 0.05
CA SER A 180 -3.68 -3.63 -1.09
C SER A 180 -2.68 -2.47 -1.15
N ILE A 181 -1.77 -2.32 -0.18
CA ILE A 181 -0.52 -1.53 -0.26
C ILE A 181 0.66 -2.48 -0.53
N ARG A 182 0.79 -3.51 0.30
CA ARG A 182 1.95 -4.41 0.34
C ARG A 182 2.07 -5.28 -0.90
N TRP A 183 0.95 -5.81 -1.40
CA TRP A 183 0.89 -6.61 -2.62
C TRP A 183 1.29 -5.80 -3.87
N PRO A 184 0.72 -4.62 -4.17
CA PRO A 184 1.24 -3.78 -5.24
C PRO A 184 2.69 -3.36 -5.04
N SER A 185 3.15 -3.13 -3.81
CA SER A 185 4.56 -2.83 -3.54
C SER A 185 5.47 -3.98 -3.93
N TYR A 186 5.11 -5.22 -3.57
CA TYR A 186 5.81 -6.43 -3.98
C TYR A 186 5.85 -6.58 -5.51
N CYS A 187 4.69 -6.45 -6.19
CA CYS A 187 4.58 -6.63 -7.64
C CYS A 187 5.41 -5.61 -8.44
N ASN A 188 5.60 -4.42 -7.90
CA ASN A 188 6.24 -3.31 -8.61
C ASN A 188 7.66 -2.99 -8.10
N GLY A 189 8.15 -3.68 -7.07
CA GLY A 189 9.49 -3.47 -6.53
C GLY A 189 9.66 -2.11 -5.85
N VAL A 190 8.64 -1.69 -5.10
CA VAL A 190 8.64 -0.44 -4.34
C VAL A 190 8.34 -0.72 -2.86
N VAL A 191 8.58 0.26 -2.00
CA VAL A 191 8.30 0.16 -0.56
C VAL A 191 6.87 0.59 -0.28
N GLY A 192 6.17 -0.13 0.61
CA GLY A 192 4.82 0.26 1.02
C GLY A 192 4.54 -0.13 2.46
N LEU A 193 3.99 0.81 3.21
CA LEU A 193 3.64 0.59 4.62
C LEU A 193 2.13 0.48 4.78
N ARG A 194 1.69 -0.68 5.28
CA ARG A 194 0.42 -0.82 5.97
C ARG A 194 0.64 -0.40 7.43
N PRO A 195 0.11 0.73 7.90
CA PRO A 195 0.20 1.09 9.32
C PRO A 195 -0.70 0.22 10.19
N SER A 196 -0.58 0.34 11.51
CA SER A 196 -1.55 -0.19 12.47
C SER A 196 -2.93 0.39 12.23
N VAL A 197 -3.98 -0.40 12.46
CA VAL A 197 -5.35 0.13 12.48
C VAL A 197 -5.46 1.22 13.54
N GLY A 198 -6.04 2.36 13.16
CA GLY A 198 -6.14 3.55 14.00
C GLY A 198 -4.92 4.49 13.96
N ARG A 199 -3.84 4.16 13.24
CA ARG A 199 -2.67 5.03 13.13
C ARG A 199 -2.89 6.23 12.21
N VAL A 200 -3.48 6.00 11.05
CA VAL A 200 -3.79 7.04 10.06
C VAL A 200 -5.30 7.22 10.00
N PRO A 201 -5.82 8.44 10.16
CA PRO A 201 -7.26 8.68 10.06
C PRO A 201 -7.85 8.19 8.74
N ALA A 202 -9.03 7.59 8.80
CA ALA A 202 -9.72 6.98 7.66
C ALA A 202 -11.12 7.55 7.50
N TYR A 203 -11.22 8.81 7.07
CA TYR A 203 -12.45 9.52 6.80
C TYR A 203 -12.54 9.95 5.34
N ASN A 204 -13.70 9.74 4.72
CA ASN A 204 -14.06 10.28 3.42
C ASN A 204 -15.44 10.93 3.53
N ALA A 205 -15.51 12.24 3.27
CA ALA A 205 -16.77 13.00 3.34
C ALA A 205 -17.78 12.60 2.27
N SER A 206 -17.27 12.07 1.11
CA SER A 206 -18.12 11.58 0.02
C SER A 206 -18.71 10.20 0.26
N ALA A 207 -18.34 9.52 1.35
CA ALA A 207 -18.84 8.19 1.67
C ALA A 207 -20.37 8.22 1.83
N THR A 208 -21.06 7.43 1.02
CA THR A 208 -22.54 7.35 1.02
C THR A 208 -23.08 6.47 2.14
N MET A 209 -22.21 5.69 2.80
CA MET A 209 -22.56 4.77 3.89
C MET A 209 -21.46 4.79 4.96
N PRO A 210 -21.82 4.52 6.23
CA PRO A 210 -20.84 4.30 7.29
C PRO A 210 -19.91 3.14 6.95
N ARG A 211 -18.66 3.20 7.45
CA ARG A 211 -17.70 2.11 7.27
C ARG A 211 -18.22 0.84 7.97
N ALA A 212 -18.26 -0.28 7.25
CA ALA A 212 -18.52 -1.59 7.79
C ALA A 212 -17.55 -1.91 8.95
N PHE A 213 -17.98 -2.66 9.96
CA PHE A 213 -17.15 -2.99 11.11
C PHE A 213 -15.90 -3.77 10.70
N ALA A 214 -16.02 -4.69 9.75
CA ALA A 214 -14.87 -5.36 9.14
C ALA A 214 -13.84 -4.37 8.56
N ALA A 215 -14.31 -3.30 7.90
CA ALA A 215 -13.41 -2.26 7.39
C ALA A 215 -12.80 -1.41 8.52
N GLN A 216 -13.51 -1.17 9.62
CA GLN A 216 -12.96 -0.49 10.80
C GLN A 216 -11.86 -1.32 11.48
N LEU A 217 -12.01 -2.65 11.50
CA LEU A 217 -11.04 -3.59 12.09
C LEU A 217 -9.79 -3.81 11.24
N MET A 218 -9.90 -3.73 9.90
CA MET A 218 -8.88 -4.25 8.99
C MET A 218 -8.33 -3.21 8.01
N SER A 219 -9.11 -2.19 7.62
CA SER A 219 -8.70 -1.25 6.57
C SER A 219 -7.89 -0.09 7.13
N VAL A 220 -6.82 0.26 6.41
CA VAL A 220 -5.96 1.40 6.73
C VAL A 220 -5.59 2.19 5.47
N ASN A 221 -5.26 3.47 5.63
CA ASN A 221 -4.55 4.27 4.65
C ASN A 221 -3.05 4.25 4.97
N GLY A 222 -2.21 4.31 3.93
CA GLY A 222 -0.77 4.33 4.15
C GLY A 222 0.02 4.79 2.93
N PRO A 223 1.32 5.11 3.11
CA PRO A 223 2.21 5.57 2.07
C PRO A 223 2.84 4.43 1.28
N MET A 224 3.14 4.72 0.01
CA MET A 224 3.99 3.94 -0.89
C MET A 224 5.05 4.85 -1.48
N ALA A 225 6.30 4.40 -1.57
CA ALA A 225 7.44 5.17 -2.07
C ALA A 225 8.55 4.26 -2.63
N ARG A 226 9.65 4.85 -3.09
CA ARG A 226 10.82 4.08 -3.53
C ARG A 226 11.85 3.85 -2.42
N SER A 227 11.71 4.53 -1.27
CA SER A 227 12.60 4.37 -0.12
C SER A 227 11.85 4.31 1.22
N VAL A 228 12.43 3.61 2.19
CA VAL A 228 11.90 3.51 3.57
C VAL A 228 11.91 4.87 4.26
N ARG A 229 12.91 5.71 3.97
CA ARG A 229 13.02 7.09 4.48
C ARG A 229 11.80 7.93 4.08
N ASP A 230 11.34 7.83 2.83
CA ASP A 230 10.16 8.55 2.34
C ASP A 230 8.87 8.03 2.99
N ILE A 231 8.76 6.71 3.20
CA ILE A 231 7.66 6.11 3.96
C ILE A 231 7.60 6.66 5.38
N ARG A 232 8.75 6.77 6.07
CA ARG A 232 8.83 7.35 7.42
C ARG A 232 8.39 8.82 7.44
N CYS A 233 8.81 9.59 6.45
CA CYS A 233 8.41 11.00 6.31
C CYS A 233 6.89 11.12 6.10
N ALA A 234 6.35 10.35 5.16
CA ALA A 234 4.92 10.38 4.83
C ALA A 234 4.05 9.88 5.99
N LEU A 235 4.45 8.80 6.69
CA LEU A 235 3.71 8.29 7.85
C LEU A 235 3.56 9.38 8.93
N ARG A 236 4.62 10.13 9.24
CA ARG A 236 4.58 11.22 10.23
C ARG A 236 3.55 12.29 9.91
N LEU A 237 3.36 12.57 8.62
CA LEU A 237 2.38 13.55 8.15
C LEU A 237 0.97 12.94 8.16
N MET A 238 0.80 11.75 7.60
CA MET A 238 -0.49 11.10 7.45
C MET A 238 -1.11 10.67 8.80
N ALA A 239 -0.30 10.42 9.83
CA ALA A 239 -0.74 9.92 11.14
C ALA A 239 -1.27 11.03 12.07
N GLU A 240 -1.23 12.29 11.68
CA GLU A 240 -1.82 13.37 12.45
C GLU A 240 -3.34 13.18 12.55
N GLY A 241 -3.87 13.30 13.78
CA GLY A 241 -5.25 12.98 14.10
C GLY A 241 -6.28 13.87 13.41
N ASP A 242 -7.47 13.28 13.21
CA ASP A 242 -8.65 14.00 12.74
C ASP A 242 -9.86 13.56 13.57
N PRO A 243 -10.61 14.51 14.19
CA PRO A 243 -11.72 14.18 15.07
C PRO A 243 -12.92 13.53 14.35
N ARG A 244 -12.94 13.55 13.01
CA ARG A 244 -13.97 12.91 12.21
C ARG A 244 -13.77 11.38 12.07
N ASP A 245 -12.58 10.85 12.43
CA ASP A 245 -12.36 9.40 12.54
C ASP A 245 -12.37 8.95 14.01
N PRO A 246 -13.47 8.33 14.49
CA PRO A 246 -13.57 7.85 15.87
C PRO A 246 -12.64 6.66 16.18
N THR A 247 -12.01 6.07 15.17
CA THR A 247 -11.11 4.91 15.32
C THR A 247 -9.64 5.32 15.41
N TRP A 248 -9.31 6.61 15.20
CA TRP A 248 -7.95 7.10 15.34
C TRP A 248 -7.43 7.01 16.78
N VAL A 249 -6.17 6.59 16.92
CA VAL A 249 -5.50 6.39 18.21
C VAL A 249 -4.28 7.30 18.33
N PRO A 250 -4.17 8.15 19.40
CA PRO A 250 -3.05 9.06 19.59
C PRO A 250 -1.80 8.34 20.14
N ALA A 251 -1.37 7.28 19.46
CA ALA A 251 -0.16 6.56 19.84
C ALA A 251 1.10 7.28 19.36
N PRO A 252 2.20 7.29 20.14
CA PRO A 252 3.44 7.95 19.74
C PRO A 252 4.03 7.30 18.47
N LEU A 253 4.62 8.12 17.59
CA LEU A 253 5.36 7.64 16.40
C LEU A 253 6.80 7.23 16.74
N ASP A 254 7.35 7.80 17.82
CA ASP A 254 8.66 7.48 18.36
C ASP A 254 8.49 7.00 19.81
N PRO A 255 8.00 5.75 20.00
CA PRO A 255 7.84 5.17 21.33
C PRO A 255 9.20 4.85 21.95
N PRO A 256 9.30 4.61 23.26
CA PRO A 256 10.54 4.19 23.89
C PRO A 256 11.16 2.98 23.18
N PRO A 257 12.48 2.94 23.01
CA PRO A 257 13.17 1.81 22.41
C PRO A 257 12.97 0.53 23.25
N LEU A 258 12.98 -0.61 22.59
CA LEU A 258 13.05 -1.91 23.25
C LEU A 258 14.50 -2.25 23.59
N ASN A 259 14.69 -3.14 24.57
CA ASN A 259 16.00 -3.64 24.92
C ASN A 259 16.59 -4.48 23.78
N ALA A 260 17.88 -4.27 23.51
CA ALA A 260 18.62 -5.09 22.54
C ALA A 260 19.22 -6.34 23.25
N PRO A 261 19.45 -7.43 22.51
CA PRO A 261 19.12 -7.64 21.10
C PRO A 261 17.61 -7.81 20.86
N LEU A 262 17.11 -7.32 19.72
CA LEU A 262 15.71 -7.52 19.34
C LEU A 262 15.53 -8.86 18.65
N GLY A 263 14.56 -9.65 19.11
CA GLY A 263 14.17 -10.91 18.49
C GLY A 263 13.49 -10.69 17.12
N VAL A 264 13.88 -11.48 16.13
CA VAL A 264 13.30 -11.49 14.79
C VAL A 264 12.91 -12.91 14.42
N ALA A 265 11.62 -13.17 14.26
CA ALA A 265 11.13 -14.42 13.72
C ALA A 265 11.20 -14.38 12.18
N VAL A 266 11.63 -15.48 11.56
CA VAL A 266 11.63 -15.63 10.10
C VAL A 266 10.65 -16.73 9.73
N ALA A 267 9.54 -16.36 9.11
CA ALA A 267 8.47 -17.30 8.74
C ALA A 267 8.83 -18.03 7.44
N VAL A 268 9.70 -19.03 7.52
CA VAL A 268 10.02 -19.93 6.41
C VAL A 268 9.02 -21.09 6.42
N ASP A 269 8.20 -21.16 5.37
CA ASP A 269 7.20 -22.19 5.16
C ASP A 269 7.69 -23.18 4.08
N ASP A 270 7.49 -24.48 4.29
CA ASP A 270 7.91 -25.52 3.33
C ASP A 270 7.24 -25.41 1.97
N ARG A 271 6.06 -24.81 1.93
CA ARG A 271 5.29 -24.55 0.70
C ARG A 271 5.90 -23.46 -0.19
N LEU A 272 6.81 -22.63 0.35
CA LEU A 272 7.41 -21.53 -0.40
C LEU A 272 8.43 -22.02 -1.44
N PRO A 273 8.49 -21.39 -2.62
CA PRO A 273 9.58 -21.56 -3.57
C PRO A 273 10.95 -21.31 -2.92
N HIS A 274 11.97 -22.02 -3.41
CA HIS A 274 13.34 -21.89 -2.91
C HIS A 274 13.85 -20.44 -2.95
N GLU A 275 13.50 -19.72 -4.00
CA GLU A 275 13.89 -18.33 -4.23
C GLU A 275 13.33 -17.40 -3.16
N ILE A 276 12.07 -17.58 -2.76
CA ILE A 276 11.44 -16.79 -1.69
C ILE A 276 12.07 -17.11 -0.34
N LYS A 277 12.35 -18.41 -0.05
CA LYS A 277 13.09 -18.83 1.15
C LYS A 277 14.48 -18.18 1.21
N ALA A 278 15.19 -18.17 0.08
CA ALA A 278 16.51 -17.54 -0.03
C ALA A 278 16.47 -16.03 0.24
N VAL A 279 15.45 -15.34 -0.29
CA VAL A 279 15.24 -13.91 -0.05
C VAL A 279 14.95 -13.62 1.42
N LEU A 280 14.11 -14.42 2.09
CA LEU A 280 13.83 -14.27 3.52
C LEU A 280 15.10 -14.45 4.37
N ARG A 281 15.89 -15.51 4.11
CA ARG A 281 17.13 -15.78 4.82
C ARG A 281 18.18 -14.70 4.58
N ARG A 282 18.25 -14.15 3.37
CA ARG A 282 19.14 -13.02 3.06
C ARG A 282 18.75 -11.76 3.85
N ALA A 283 17.46 -11.43 3.91
CA ALA A 283 16.98 -10.31 4.75
C ALA A 283 17.28 -10.56 6.24
N ALA A 284 17.09 -11.79 6.71
CA ALA A 284 17.41 -12.21 8.07
C ALA A 284 18.90 -12.03 8.40
N SER A 285 19.79 -12.47 7.49
CA SER A 285 21.25 -12.28 7.64
C SER A 285 21.62 -10.79 7.73
N HIS A 286 20.98 -9.92 6.97
CA HIS A 286 21.24 -8.47 7.06
C HIS A 286 20.92 -7.89 8.44
N LEU A 287 19.87 -8.36 9.10
CA LEU A 287 19.54 -7.97 10.46
C LEU A 287 20.46 -8.61 11.50
N GLN A 288 20.80 -9.88 11.33
CA GLN A 288 21.71 -10.59 12.22
C GLN A 288 23.10 -9.95 12.26
N ASP A 289 23.63 -9.54 11.12
CA ASP A 289 24.93 -8.87 10.99
C ASP A 289 25.02 -7.54 11.78
N VAL A 290 23.89 -6.93 12.11
CA VAL A 290 23.85 -5.68 12.91
C VAL A 290 23.32 -5.92 14.33
N GLY A 291 23.27 -7.18 14.77
CA GLY A 291 23.02 -7.55 16.16
C GLY A 291 21.57 -7.85 16.54
N TYR A 292 20.69 -8.13 15.57
CA TYR A 292 19.38 -8.72 15.89
C TYR A 292 19.52 -10.21 16.20
N ASP A 293 18.66 -10.71 17.09
CA ASP A 293 18.58 -12.13 17.43
C ASP A 293 17.56 -12.81 16.50
N VAL A 294 18.04 -13.59 15.53
CA VAL A 294 17.24 -14.11 14.42
C VAL A 294 16.96 -15.60 14.59
N GLU A 295 15.68 -15.99 14.53
CA GLU A 295 15.23 -17.37 14.62
C GLU A 295 14.29 -17.73 13.45
N GLU A 296 14.51 -18.87 12.79
CA GLU A 296 13.55 -19.43 11.82
C GLU A 296 12.39 -20.07 12.60
N ILE A 297 11.34 -19.30 12.84
CA ILE A 297 10.12 -19.73 13.52
C ILE A 297 8.91 -19.04 12.91
N SER A 298 7.82 -19.79 12.71
CA SER A 298 6.59 -19.28 12.16
C SER A 298 5.68 -18.68 13.25
N PRO A 299 4.97 -17.57 12.98
CA PRO A 299 3.98 -17.06 13.90
C PRO A 299 2.80 -18.04 14.08
N PRO A 300 2.11 -18.00 15.23
CA PRO A 300 1.10 -19.00 15.57
C PRO A 300 -0.11 -18.98 14.64
N GLU A 301 -0.49 -20.13 14.13
CA GLU A 301 -1.72 -20.39 13.37
C GLU A 301 -1.95 -19.40 12.20
N LEU A 302 -0.91 -19.08 11.44
CA LEU A 302 -0.92 -18.11 10.34
C LEU A 302 -2.05 -18.36 9.33
N ASP A 303 -2.22 -19.62 8.90
CA ASP A 303 -3.26 -19.99 7.92
C ASP A 303 -4.65 -19.74 8.49
N ARG A 304 -4.89 -20.07 9.77
CA ARG A 304 -6.16 -19.79 10.42
C ARG A 304 -6.45 -18.29 10.52
N VAL A 305 -5.43 -17.47 10.79
CA VAL A 305 -5.57 -16.01 10.78
C VAL A 305 -5.94 -15.52 9.39
N ALA A 306 -5.29 -16.03 8.34
CA ALA A 306 -5.59 -15.65 6.96
C ALA A 306 -7.03 -16.02 6.55
N ASP A 307 -7.53 -17.18 6.97
CA ASP A 307 -8.91 -17.60 6.70
C ASP A 307 -9.95 -16.67 7.33
N LEU A 308 -9.69 -16.13 8.51
CA LEU A 308 -10.58 -15.18 9.18
C LEU A 308 -10.79 -13.89 8.37
N TRP A 309 -9.87 -13.52 7.48
CA TRP A 309 -10.06 -12.37 6.61
C TRP A 309 -11.33 -12.50 5.77
N ALA A 310 -11.51 -13.66 5.17
CA ALA A 310 -12.71 -13.94 4.37
C ALA A 310 -13.95 -14.13 5.27
N ASP A 311 -13.82 -14.83 6.40
CA ASP A 311 -14.93 -15.06 7.33
C ASP A 311 -15.52 -13.75 7.87
N ILE A 312 -14.66 -12.76 8.18
CA ILE A 312 -15.07 -11.43 8.65
C ILE A 312 -15.48 -10.53 7.48
N GLY A 313 -14.62 -10.41 6.45
CA GLY A 313 -14.82 -9.48 5.35
C GLY A 313 -16.02 -9.83 4.47
N LEU A 314 -16.18 -11.10 4.07
CA LEU A 314 -17.29 -11.52 3.22
C LEU A 314 -18.62 -11.50 3.94
N SER A 315 -18.64 -11.84 5.24
CA SER A 315 -19.90 -11.86 6.01
C SER A 315 -20.53 -10.48 6.13
N GLU A 316 -19.74 -9.42 6.10
CA GLU A 316 -20.25 -8.05 6.22
C GLU A 316 -20.11 -7.27 4.91
N ILE A 317 -18.84 -7.04 4.44
CA ILE A 317 -18.58 -6.22 3.25
C ILE A 317 -19.15 -6.91 2.00
N GLY A 318 -18.93 -8.22 1.86
CA GLY A 318 -19.43 -9.01 0.75
C GLY A 318 -20.96 -9.02 0.69
N ALA A 319 -21.63 -9.19 1.82
CA ALA A 319 -23.09 -9.17 1.92
C ALA A 319 -23.67 -7.80 1.54
N MET A 320 -23.02 -6.70 1.91
CA MET A 320 -23.46 -5.33 1.56
C MET A 320 -23.19 -4.99 0.09
N LEU A 321 -22.01 -5.33 -0.41
CA LEU A 321 -21.58 -4.91 -1.74
C LEU A 321 -22.12 -5.77 -2.87
N ARG A 322 -22.40 -7.06 -2.63
CA ARG A 322 -22.84 -7.98 -3.68
C ARG A 322 -24.09 -7.50 -4.43
N PRO A 323 -25.19 -7.03 -3.77
CA PRO A 323 -26.34 -6.46 -4.47
C PRO A 323 -25.98 -5.18 -5.25
N MET A 324 -25.11 -4.34 -4.70
CA MET A 324 -24.64 -3.13 -5.35
C MET A 324 -23.80 -3.45 -6.59
N MET A 325 -22.89 -4.42 -6.52
CA MET A 325 -22.06 -4.87 -7.65
C MET A 325 -22.93 -5.44 -8.76
N ALA A 326 -23.95 -6.24 -8.44
CA ALA A 326 -24.90 -6.76 -9.42
C ALA A 326 -25.64 -5.65 -10.18
N SER A 327 -25.92 -4.52 -9.54
CA SER A 327 -26.59 -3.36 -10.15
C SER A 327 -25.65 -2.41 -10.90
N LEU A 328 -24.36 -2.37 -10.57
CA LEU A 328 -23.41 -1.41 -11.12
C LEU A 328 -22.57 -1.93 -12.30
N GLY A 329 -22.72 -3.21 -12.67
CA GLY A 329 -22.33 -3.74 -13.96
C GLY A 329 -20.83 -3.88 -14.25
N ASP A 330 -19.95 -4.05 -13.24
CA ASP A 330 -18.57 -4.50 -13.47
C ASP A 330 -18.52 -6.04 -13.47
N GLU A 331 -18.59 -6.65 -14.66
CA GLU A 331 -18.64 -8.10 -14.84
C GLU A 331 -17.42 -8.83 -14.23
N LYS A 332 -16.24 -8.23 -14.31
CA LYS A 332 -15.02 -8.83 -13.73
C LYS A 332 -15.07 -8.85 -12.21
N MET A 333 -15.60 -7.78 -11.63
CA MET A 333 -15.80 -7.70 -10.19
C MET A 333 -16.88 -8.68 -9.72
N GLN A 334 -17.99 -8.80 -10.45
CA GLN A 334 -19.05 -9.77 -10.16
C GLN A 334 -18.49 -11.19 -10.18
N ARG A 335 -17.78 -11.56 -11.25
CA ARG A 335 -17.17 -12.88 -11.39
C ARG A 335 -16.22 -13.21 -10.23
N PHE A 336 -15.32 -12.29 -9.90
CA PHE A 336 -14.41 -12.48 -8.77
C PHE A 336 -15.15 -12.68 -7.44
N MET A 337 -16.18 -11.89 -7.19
CA MET A 337 -16.98 -12.01 -5.96
C MET A 337 -17.78 -13.30 -5.91
N ASP A 338 -18.29 -13.79 -7.04
CA ASP A 338 -19.00 -15.06 -7.11
C ASP A 338 -18.05 -16.24 -6.86
N ASP A 339 -16.86 -16.26 -7.50
CA ASP A 339 -15.83 -17.26 -7.26
C ASP A 339 -15.36 -17.25 -5.78
N LEU A 340 -15.13 -16.06 -5.22
CA LEU A 340 -14.72 -15.90 -3.82
C LEU A 340 -15.82 -16.36 -2.84
N TRP A 341 -17.07 -16.03 -3.15
CA TRP A 341 -18.22 -16.45 -2.37
C TRP A 341 -18.42 -17.97 -2.38
N GLU A 342 -18.26 -18.60 -3.53
CA GLU A 342 -18.30 -20.05 -3.68
C GLU A 342 -17.18 -20.74 -2.87
N LEU A 343 -15.95 -20.26 -3.01
CA LEU A 343 -14.79 -20.83 -2.30
C LEU A 343 -14.91 -20.73 -0.77
N ARG A 344 -15.54 -19.69 -0.26
CA ARG A 344 -15.60 -19.40 1.18
C ARG A 344 -16.99 -19.65 1.81
N GLY A 345 -17.99 -20.08 1.02
CA GLY A 345 -19.27 -20.55 1.50
C GLY A 345 -20.19 -19.46 2.05
N GLY A 346 -20.13 -18.25 1.49
CA GLY A 346 -21.10 -17.19 1.78
C GLY A 346 -21.01 -16.57 3.16
N ALA A 347 -22.00 -15.73 3.49
CA ALA A 347 -22.11 -15.00 4.76
C ALA A 347 -23.15 -15.65 5.66
N ASP A 348 -22.74 -15.93 6.90
CA ASP A 348 -23.60 -16.42 7.98
C ASP A 348 -23.25 -15.66 9.27
N ILE A 349 -24.26 -15.20 9.99
CA ILE A 349 -24.09 -14.43 11.22
C ILE A 349 -23.38 -15.25 12.31
N THR A 350 -23.65 -16.54 12.41
CA THR A 350 -23.00 -17.42 13.38
C THR A 350 -21.51 -17.58 13.08
N ARG A 351 -21.18 -17.76 11.80
CA ARG A 351 -19.78 -17.81 11.32
C ARG A 351 -19.05 -16.49 11.59
N TYR A 352 -19.70 -15.36 11.29
CA TYR A 352 -19.14 -14.03 11.55
C TYR A 352 -18.85 -13.80 13.03
N GLN A 353 -19.82 -14.09 13.92
CA GLN A 353 -19.62 -13.96 15.36
C GLN A 353 -18.53 -14.89 15.89
N THR A 354 -18.45 -16.11 15.36
CA THR A 354 -17.40 -17.07 15.72
C THR A 354 -16.03 -16.57 15.26
N ALA A 355 -15.93 -16.03 14.03
CA ALA A 355 -14.71 -15.47 13.51
C ALA A 355 -14.17 -14.32 14.36
N LEU A 356 -15.05 -13.42 14.83
CA LEU A 356 -14.65 -12.33 15.74
C LEU A 356 -14.08 -12.83 17.07
N ARG A 357 -14.69 -13.88 17.68
CA ARG A 357 -14.18 -14.50 18.93
C ARG A 357 -12.84 -15.21 18.69
N VAL A 358 -12.73 -15.96 17.60
CA VAL A 358 -11.47 -16.64 17.23
C VAL A 358 -10.36 -15.63 16.96
N ARG A 359 -10.70 -14.50 16.31
CA ARG A 359 -9.76 -13.40 16.09
C ARG A 359 -9.14 -12.88 17.41
N GLU A 360 -9.94 -12.72 18.47
CA GLU A 360 -9.42 -12.26 19.77
C GLU A 360 -8.40 -13.26 20.34
N VAL A 361 -8.70 -14.55 20.30
CA VAL A 361 -7.77 -15.60 20.76
C VAL A 361 -6.47 -15.58 19.97
N LEU A 362 -6.55 -15.49 18.63
CA LEU A 362 -5.38 -15.47 17.78
C LEU A 362 -4.56 -14.17 17.95
N LEU A 363 -5.24 -13.04 18.13
CA LEU A 363 -4.57 -11.77 18.42
C LEU A 363 -3.76 -11.85 19.73
N THR A 364 -4.33 -12.47 20.77
CA THR A 364 -3.61 -12.69 22.04
C THR A 364 -2.37 -13.56 21.82
N LYS A 365 -2.48 -14.68 21.09
CA LYS A 365 -1.33 -15.55 20.76
C LYS A 365 -0.23 -14.79 20.00
N TRP A 366 -0.62 -13.97 19.02
CA TRP A 366 0.34 -13.17 18.27
C TRP A 366 0.97 -12.06 19.11
N GLN A 367 0.23 -11.43 20.04
CA GLN A 367 0.80 -10.44 20.95
C GLN A 367 1.86 -11.07 21.87
N VAL A 368 1.58 -12.26 22.42
CA VAL A 368 2.56 -13.01 23.24
C VAL A 368 3.79 -13.40 22.41
N PHE A 369 3.58 -13.86 21.18
CA PHE A 369 4.67 -14.19 20.26
C PHE A 369 5.53 -12.94 19.92
N LEU A 370 4.88 -11.81 19.65
CA LEU A 370 5.54 -10.54 19.34
C LEU A 370 6.21 -9.89 20.58
N ASP A 371 5.97 -10.40 21.79
CA ASP A 371 6.69 -9.95 22.99
C ASP A 371 8.14 -10.48 23.01
N THR A 372 8.33 -11.69 22.51
CA THR A 372 9.65 -12.32 22.35
C THR A 372 10.29 -12.02 20.99
N HIS A 373 9.49 -11.91 19.94
CA HIS A 373 9.92 -11.63 18.56
C HIS A 373 9.24 -10.34 18.06
N PRO A 374 9.67 -9.15 18.49
CA PRO A 374 9.02 -7.89 18.15
C PRO A 374 9.00 -7.57 16.64
N LEU A 375 9.74 -8.33 15.83
CA LEU A 375 9.73 -8.30 14.37
C LEU A 375 9.50 -9.70 13.80
N ILE A 376 8.75 -9.77 12.71
CA ILE A 376 8.57 -10.98 11.91
C ILE A 376 8.88 -10.68 10.45
N LEU A 377 9.83 -11.39 9.86
CA LEU A 377 10.05 -11.41 8.42
C LEU A 377 9.15 -12.46 7.79
N MET A 378 8.32 -12.05 6.84
CA MET A 378 7.36 -12.91 6.14
C MET A 378 7.48 -12.73 4.63
N PRO A 379 7.07 -13.73 3.82
CA PRO A 379 6.99 -13.55 2.36
C PRO A 379 6.09 -12.37 1.99
N GLY A 380 6.48 -11.61 0.96
CA GLY A 380 5.59 -10.65 0.31
C GLY A 380 4.46 -11.35 -0.46
N CYS A 381 4.74 -12.56 -0.98
CA CYS A 381 3.79 -13.44 -1.65
C CYS A 381 4.28 -14.88 -1.51
N GLY A 382 3.38 -15.87 -1.55
CA GLY A 382 3.71 -17.29 -1.57
C GLY A 382 4.20 -17.79 -2.94
N GLU A 383 4.11 -16.95 -3.98
CA GLU A 383 4.60 -17.20 -5.33
C GLU A 383 5.46 -16.02 -5.82
N LEU A 384 6.36 -16.27 -6.77
CA LEU A 384 7.23 -15.24 -7.32
C LEU A 384 6.44 -14.17 -8.09
N SER A 385 5.45 -14.58 -8.87
CA SER A 385 4.55 -13.67 -9.57
C SER A 385 3.22 -14.34 -9.88
N LEU A 386 2.18 -13.53 -10.04
CA LEU A 386 0.86 -13.97 -10.47
C LEU A 386 0.51 -13.34 -11.83
N SER A 387 -0.23 -14.07 -12.67
CA SER A 387 -0.63 -13.57 -13.99
C SER A 387 -1.56 -12.36 -13.89
N ALA A 388 -1.51 -11.50 -14.91
CA ALA A 388 -2.47 -10.40 -15.04
C ALA A 388 -3.90 -10.95 -15.11
N GLY A 389 -4.81 -10.39 -14.30
CA GLY A 389 -6.22 -10.81 -14.25
C GLY A 389 -6.46 -12.18 -13.63
N ILE A 390 -5.53 -12.74 -12.85
CA ILE A 390 -5.69 -14.05 -12.20
C ILE A 390 -7.01 -14.19 -11.43
N ASP A 391 -7.46 -13.10 -10.82
CA ASP A 391 -8.69 -13.03 -10.02
C ASP A 391 -10.00 -13.15 -10.84
N THR A 392 -9.91 -13.32 -12.15
CA THR A 392 -11.06 -13.52 -13.05
C THR A 392 -10.89 -14.73 -13.98
N GLN A 393 -9.92 -15.61 -13.68
CA GLN A 393 -9.63 -16.79 -14.48
C GLN A 393 -10.34 -18.08 -13.96
N GLY A 394 -11.29 -17.91 -13.04
CA GLY A 394 -12.11 -18.99 -12.47
C GLY A 394 -11.66 -19.45 -11.10
N LEU A 395 -12.43 -20.37 -10.53
CA LEU A 395 -12.37 -20.81 -9.13
C LEU A 395 -10.96 -21.26 -8.68
N ASP A 396 -10.30 -22.10 -9.50
CA ASP A 396 -8.94 -22.61 -9.16
C ASP A 396 -7.89 -21.51 -9.17
N ALA A 397 -8.00 -20.52 -10.07
CA ALA A 397 -7.11 -19.37 -10.13
C ALA A 397 -7.31 -18.44 -8.92
N VAL A 398 -8.55 -18.21 -8.52
CA VAL A 398 -8.87 -17.43 -7.31
C VAL A 398 -8.37 -18.15 -6.06
N LYS A 399 -8.55 -19.48 -5.96
CA LYS A 399 -8.01 -20.28 -4.87
C LYS A 399 -6.48 -20.16 -4.79
N ARG A 400 -5.77 -20.36 -5.91
CA ARG A 400 -4.31 -20.22 -6.00
C ARG A 400 -3.85 -18.82 -5.56
N MET A 401 -4.55 -17.79 -6.02
CA MET A 401 -4.27 -16.40 -5.62
C MET A 401 -4.43 -16.18 -4.11
N LEU A 402 -5.52 -16.68 -3.50
CA LEU A 402 -5.74 -16.58 -2.06
C LEU A 402 -4.67 -17.34 -1.28
N ASP A 403 -4.27 -18.51 -1.76
CA ASP A 403 -3.20 -19.32 -1.18
C ASP A 403 -1.86 -18.61 -1.26
N ALA A 404 -1.52 -17.95 -2.36
CA ALA A 404 -0.33 -17.15 -2.51
C ALA A 404 -0.34 -15.89 -1.63
N LEU A 405 -1.51 -15.25 -1.45
CA LEU A 405 -1.67 -14.02 -0.68
C LEU A 405 -1.98 -14.23 0.81
N ARG A 406 -1.99 -15.46 1.33
CA ARG A 406 -2.30 -15.74 2.76
C ARG A 406 -1.46 -14.92 3.74
N TYR A 407 -0.18 -14.69 3.42
CA TYR A 407 0.75 -13.88 4.22
C TYR A 407 0.35 -12.40 4.25
N GLN A 408 -0.32 -11.93 3.21
CA GLN A 408 -0.89 -10.58 3.13
C GLN A 408 -2.21 -10.48 3.90
N LEU A 409 -3.08 -11.50 3.77
CA LEU A 409 -4.44 -11.54 4.32
C LEU A 409 -4.46 -11.64 5.85
N ALA A 410 -3.47 -12.32 6.46
CA ALA A 410 -3.39 -12.50 7.90
C ALA A 410 -3.23 -11.18 8.68
N ILE A 411 -2.40 -10.27 8.19
CA ILE A 411 -1.99 -9.07 8.93
C ILE A 411 -3.14 -8.09 9.18
N PRO A 412 -4.04 -7.78 8.22
CA PRO A 412 -5.21 -6.94 8.45
C PRO A 412 -6.14 -7.46 9.53
N VAL A 413 -6.36 -8.78 9.59
CA VAL A 413 -7.19 -9.43 10.62
C VAL A 413 -6.74 -9.06 12.03
N LEU A 414 -5.43 -8.99 12.24
CA LEU A 414 -4.82 -8.66 13.53
C LEU A 414 -4.65 -7.14 13.75
N GLY A 415 -4.86 -6.33 12.71
CA GLY A 415 -4.69 -4.87 12.76
C GLY A 415 -3.23 -4.42 12.95
N LEU A 416 -2.27 -5.28 12.59
CA LEU A 416 -0.84 -5.04 12.76
C LEU A 416 -0.24 -4.17 11.65
N PRO A 417 0.87 -3.43 11.92
CA PRO A 417 1.65 -2.75 10.91
C PRO A 417 2.49 -3.76 10.12
N SER A 418 2.72 -3.47 8.85
CA SER A 418 3.59 -4.27 7.99
C SER A 418 4.20 -3.41 6.87
N LEU A 419 5.51 -3.52 6.70
CA LEU A 419 6.29 -2.83 5.67
C LEU A 419 6.70 -3.83 4.59
N ALA A 420 6.29 -3.61 3.34
CA ALA A 420 6.80 -4.34 2.19
C ALA A 420 8.11 -3.70 1.72
N VAL A 421 9.15 -4.52 1.55
CA VAL A 421 10.49 -4.09 1.11
C VAL A 421 10.93 -4.95 -0.07
N PRO A 422 11.35 -4.35 -1.20
CA PRO A 422 11.93 -5.10 -2.31
C PRO A 422 13.31 -5.66 -1.93
N MET A 423 13.62 -6.85 -2.47
CA MET A 423 14.87 -7.58 -2.21
C MET A 423 15.59 -7.94 -3.52
N GLY A 424 15.50 -7.09 -4.52
CA GLY A 424 16.07 -7.32 -5.84
C GLY A 424 15.06 -7.92 -6.81
N THR A 425 15.58 -8.59 -7.85
CA THR A 425 14.77 -9.21 -8.90
C THR A 425 15.13 -10.69 -9.10
N HIS A 426 14.13 -11.48 -9.48
CA HIS A 426 14.32 -12.86 -9.97
C HIS A 426 13.67 -12.97 -11.35
N GLU A 427 14.41 -13.48 -12.35
CA GLU A 427 13.96 -13.55 -13.77
C GLU A 427 13.40 -12.23 -14.32
N GLY A 428 13.98 -11.11 -13.89
CA GLY A 428 13.57 -9.77 -14.34
C GLY A 428 12.30 -9.23 -13.67
N LEU A 429 11.75 -9.93 -12.67
CA LEU A 429 10.60 -9.49 -11.87
C LEU A 429 11.00 -9.19 -10.44
N PRO A 430 10.38 -8.21 -9.77
CA PRO A 430 10.66 -7.91 -8.38
C PRO A 430 10.37 -9.09 -7.46
N VAL A 431 11.21 -9.26 -6.44
CA VAL A 431 10.97 -10.12 -5.29
C VAL A 431 11.17 -9.32 -4.02
N GLY A 432 10.46 -9.67 -2.95
CA GLY A 432 10.52 -8.91 -1.72
C GLY A 432 9.91 -9.64 -0.52
N ILE A 433 10.00 -8.99 0.61
CA ILE A 433 9.49 -9.47 1.90
C ILE A 433 8.50 -8.48 2.48
N GLN A 434 7.81 -8.88 3.55
CA GLN A 434 7.15 -7.96 4.46
C GLN A 434 7.72 -8.10 5.88
N ILE A 435 7.87 -6.97 6.57
CA ILE A 435 8.33 -6.86 7.95
C ILE A 435 7.13 -6.48 8.80
N VAL A 436 6.74 -7.36 9.74
CA VAL A 436 5.58 -7.17 10.62
C VAL A 436 6.04 -6.87 12.03
N SER A 437 5.29 -6.05 12.77
CA SER A 437 5.56 -5.76 14.18
C SER A 437 4.27 -5.64 14.99
N ARG A 438 4.39 -5.35 16.29
CA ARG A 438 3.26 -5.08 17.18
C ARG A 438 2.50 -3.83 16.75
N ARG A 439 1.24 -3.73 17.17
CA ARG A 439 0.46 -2.51 16.93
C ARG A 439 1.18 -1.28 17.46
N PHE A 440 1.19 -0.24 16.63
CA PHE A 440 1.83 1.06 16.89
C PHE A 440 3.35 1.01 17.06
N ARG A 441 4.01 -0.03 16.49
CA ARG A 441 5.46 -0.17 16.41
C ARG A 441 5.94 -0.16 14.95
N GLU A 442 5.38 0.73 14.14
CA GLU A 442 5.86 1.01 12.79
C GLU A 442 7.34 1.42 12.77
N ASP A 443 7.80 2.05 13.86
CA ASP A 443 9.21 2.43 14.06
C ASP A 443 10.18 1.24 13.91
N LEU A 444 9.81 0.07 14.43
CA LEU A 444 10.60 -1.17 14.31
C LEU A 444 10.63 -1.70 12.87
N CYS A 445 9.46 -1.72 12.20
CA CYS A 445 9.39 -2.11 10.79
C CYS A 445 10.25 -1.20 9.92
N LEU A 446 10.19 0.12 10.16
CA LEU A 446 10.95 1.11 9.41
C LEU A 446 12.45 1.02 9.69
N ALA A 447 12.86 0.81 10.94
CA ALA A 447 14.28 0.65 11.29
C ALA A 447 14.89 -0.59 10.63
N ALA A 448 14.21 -1.74 10.72
CA ALA A 448 14.65 -2.97 10.05
C ALA A 448 14.64 -2.82 8.52
N GLY A 449 13.63 -2.13 7.98
CA GLY A 449 13.53 -1.84 6.55
C GLY A 449 14.67 -0.96 6.04
N GLU A 450 15.10 0.06 6.77
CA GLU A 450 16.25 0.91 6.44
C GLU A 450 17.57 0.14 6.42
N ILE A 451 17.78 -0.80 7.34
CA ILE A 451 18.94 -1.69 7.36
C ILE A 451 18.96 -2.58 6.12
N ILE A 452 17.84 -3.19 5.78
CA ILE A 452 17.72 -4.06 4.61
C ILE A 452 17.90 -3.25 3.32
N GLU A 453 17.22 -2.11 3.18
CA GLU A 453 17.32 -1.23 1.99
C GLU A 453 18.75 -0.73 1.76
N PHE A 454 19.52 -0.46 2.81
CA PHE A 454 20.92 -0.04 2.70
C PHE A 454 21.79 -1.14 2.05
N ARG A 455 21.46 -2.41 2.25
CA ARG A 455 22.17 -3.56 1.67
C ARG A 455 21.58 -4.08 0.37
N GLU A 456 20.30 -3.81 0.15
CA GLU A 456 19.54 -4.17 -1.05
C GLU A 456 19.06 -2.86 -1.72
N PRO A 457 19.86 -2.26 -2.59
CA PRO A 457 19.53 -0.96 -3.17
C PRO A 457 18.21 -1.02 -3.96
N PRO A 458 17.47 0.12 -4.02
CA PRO A 458 16.21 0.21 -4.75
C PRO A 458 16.35 -0.23 -6.21
N ILE A 459 15.41 -1.05 -6.67
CA ILE A 459 15.37 -1.55 -8.06
C ILE A 459 14.49 -0.69 -8.97
N ALA A 460 13.67 0.19 -8.41
CA ALA A 460 12.86 1.18 -9.11
C ALA A 460 13.51 2.58 -8.95
N PRO A 461 13.25 3.55 -9.84
CA PRO A 461 12.36 3.45 -11.00
C PRO A 461 13.00 2.83 -12.25
N ILE A 462 12.16 2.32 -13.13
CA ILE A 462 12.57 1.67 -14.39
C ILE A 462 11.91 2.30 -15.62
N ASP A 463 12.49 2.05 -16.79
CA ASP A 463 11.85 2.31 -18.08
C ASP A 463 10.98 1.12 -18.51
N VAL A 464 9.75 1.42 -18.96
CA VAL A 464 8.84 0.41 -19.52
C VAL A 464 9.33 0.02 -20.92
N LYS A 465 9.84 -1.20 -21.08
CA LYS A 465 10.54 -1.67 -22.28
C LYS A 465 9.69 -2.46 -23.26
N TRP A 466 8.43 -2.76 -22.94
CA TRP A 466 7.51 -3.52 -23.80
C TRP A 466 6.41 -2.64 -24.36
#